data_922ada1991acd5e81724cf7f1632b072
#
_entry.id   922ada1991acd5e81724cf7f1632b072
#
_cell.length_a   1.000
_cell.length_b   1.000
_cell.length_c   1.000
_cell.angle_alpha   90.00
_cell.angle_beta   90.00
_cell.angle_gamma   90.00
#
_symmetry.space_group_name_H-M   'P 1'
#
loop_
_entity.id
_entity.type
_entity.pdbx_description
1 polymer ?
#
loop_
_entity_poly.entity_id
_entity_poly.type
_entity_poly.pdbx_seq_one_letter_code
_entity_poly.pdbx_strand_id
1 'polypeptide(L)'
;MSTTYVFGAGASRDVGYPLASEMGDGLLDFMVKSPDLWIRSSGEFLTDTFGKSPNVEDLITELQSRIGLLKDSPSPEDRAQRMKLGNSRGFLGAALREWFREIHLHPAPSYAVFAEEIAQPGDVIVTFNYDDSLERELRRVGKWDISLGYGFRLGAVECPSGVLILKLHGSMNWLVSVLGGATGGALIVNPASSLGNHPVIHRADLEFLGYRDFSGHTYQSGGAFPCFILPGRTKEFFYDTSFGHEYASFWDHLWSQAATALKGCDKVVLCGYSLLPVDERARNLMLDKPRKETRIEVISGNQTQRIANDFKAAGFSDVEAFQGGYFADWCKANQISS
;
A
#
# COMPACT_ATOMS: atom_id res chain seq x y z
N MET A 1 -1.39 -11.68 -25.03
CA MET A 1 -2.44 -10.84 -24.44
C MET A 1 -1.88 -10.35 -23.13
N SER A 2 -1.72 -9.04 -22.97
CA SER A 2 -1.13 -8.45 -21.75
C SER A 2 -2.24 -8.21 -20.72
N THR A 3 -2.03 -8.68 -19.49
CA THR A 3 -2.99 -8.50 -18.40
C THR A 3 -2.43 -7.55 -17.34
N THR A 4 -3.26 -6.63 -16.89
CA THR A 4 -2.99 -5.84 -15.69
C THR A 4 -3.94 -6.27 -14.58
N TYR A 5 -3.38 -6.81 -13.51
CA TYR A 5 -4.12 -7.15 -12.30
C TYR A 5 -4.14 -5.96 -11.34
N VAL A 6 -5.28 -5.71 -10.71
CA VAL A 6 -5.42 -4.65 -9.72
C VAL A 6 -5.87 -5.27 -8.41
N PHE A 7 -5.01 -5.23 -7.39
CA PHE A 7 -5.30 -5.81 -6.08
C PHE A 7 -5.65 -4.74 -5.05
N GLY A 8 -6.71 -5.00 -4.29
CA GLY A 8 -7.05 -4.27 -3.08
C GLY A 8 -7.15 -5.20 -1.87
N ALA A 9 -7.47 -4.65 -0.70
CA ALA A 9 -7.45 -5.36 0.59
C ALA A 9 -8.24 -6.67 0.61
N GLY A 10 -9.32 -6.78 -0.17
CA GLY A 10 -10.10 -8.01 -0.28
C GLY A 10 -9.35 -9.20 -0.87
N ALA A 11 -8.27 -8.97 -1.62
CA ALA A 11 -7.44 -10.04 -2.17
C ALA A 11 -6.52 -10.68 -1.12
N SER A 12 -6.17 -9.94 -0.05
CA SER A 12 -5.31 -10.44 1.05
C SER A 12 -6.12 -10.97 2.25
N ARG A 13 -7.46 -11.04 2.10
CA ARG A 13 -8.33 -11.41 3.23
C ARG A 13 -8.14 -12.85 3.71
N ASP A 14 -7.90 -13.78 2.80
CA ASP A 14 -7.65 -15.19 3.14
C ASP A 14 -6.29 -15.43 3.81
N VAL A 15 -5.38 -14.48 3.73
CA VAL A 15 -4.13 -14.45 4.50
C VAL A 15 -4.38 -13.98 5.94
N GLY A 16 -5.47 -13.25 6.18
CA GLY A 16 -5.83 -12.71 7.49
C GLY A 16 -5.64 -11.19 7.62
N TYR A 17 -5.29 -10.49 6.53
CA TYR A 17 -5.20 -9.03 6.57
C TYR A 17 -6.60 -8.40 6.66
N PRO A 18 -6.77 -7.37 7.50
CA PRO A 18 -8.06 -6.72 7.70
C PRO A 18 -8.46 -5.88 6.49
N LEU A 19 -9.75 -5.76 6.27
CA LEU A 19 -10.30 -4.71 5.41
C LEU A 19 -10.17 -3.34 6.11
N ALA A 20 -10.23 -2.25 5.35
CA ALA A 20 -10.15 -0.89 5.91
C ALA A 20 -11.21 -0.64 7.00
N SER A 21 -12.42 -1.20 6.83
CA SER A 21 -13.50 -1.12 7.82
C SER A 21 -13.25 -1.90 9.12
N GLU A 22 -12.37 -2.88 9.10
CA GLU A 22 -12.02 -3.75 10.23
C GLU A 22 -10.71 -3.28 10.92
N MET A 23 -9.94 -2.47 10.21
CA MET A 23 -8.57 -2.12 10.60
C MET A 23 -8.50 -1.23 11.85
N GLY A 24 -9.47 -0.34 12.05
CA GLY A 24 -9.40 0.65 13.12
C GLY A 24 -9.40 0.03 14.52
N ASP A 25 -10.32 -0.89 14.77
CA ASP A 25 -10.41 -1.60 16.04
C ASP A 25 -9.18 -2.44 16.32
N GLY A 26 -8.77 -3.24 15.34
CA GLY A 26 -7.63 -4.13 15.47
C GLY A 26 -6.33 -3.37 15.70
N LEU A 27 -6.13 -2.24 15.00
CA LEU A 27 -4.92 -1.44 15.13
C LEU A 27 -4.81 -0.75 16.48
N LEU A 28 -5.88 -0.12 16.99
CA LEU A 28 -5.86 0.51 18.31
C LEU A 28 -5.70 -0.52 19.43
N ASP A 29 -6.37 -1.67 19.32
CA ASP A 29 -6.21 -2.77 20.28
C ASP A 29 -4.76 -3.31 20.28
N PHE A 30 -4.16 -3.46 19.10
CA PHE A 30 -2.76 -3.83 18.96
C PHE A 30 -1.83 -2.80 19.60
N MET A 31 -2.07 -1.50 19.38
CA MET A 31 -1.27 -0.42 19.95
C MET A 31 -1.33 -0.42 21.47
N VAL A 32 -2.52 -0.50 22.05
CA VAL A 32 -2.72 -0.48 23.52
C VAL A 32 -2.07 -1.68 24.20
N LYS A 33 -2.00 -2.83 23.53
CA LYS A 33 -1.35 -4.06 24.03
C LYS A 33 0.15 -4.13 23.74
N SER A 34 0.69 -3.19 22.99
CA SER A 34 2.10 -3.21 22.58
C SER A 34 3.05 -3.21 23.77
N PRO A 35 4.12 -4.02 23.75
CA PRO A 35 5.20 -3.94 24.73
C PRO A 35 6.01 -2.66 24.60
N ASP A 36 6.01 -2.01 23.44
CA ASP A 36 6.64 -0.71 23.23
C ASP A 36 5.83 0.39 23.92
N LEU A 37 6.47 1.09 24.85
CA LEU A 37 5.85 2.13 25.66
C LEU A 37 5.28 3.29 24.81
N TRP A 38 5.98 3.66 23.75
CA TRP A 38 5.59 4.79 22.90
C TRP A 38 4.39 4.45 22.02
N ILE A 39 4.39 3.25 21.45
CA ILE A 39 3.23 2.73 20.69
C ILE A 39 2.03 2.62 21.61
N ARG A 40 2.19 2.04 22.80
CA ARG A 40 1.11 1.88 23.78
C ARG A 40 0.54 3.21 24.23
N SER A 41 1.38 4.15 24.68
CA SER A 41 0.92 5.48 25.13
C SER A 41 0.23 6.25 23.99
N SER A 42 0.67 6.07 22.75
CA SER A 42 0.00 6.66 21.59
C SER A 42 -1.35 6.01 21.33
N GLY A 43 -1.45 4.68 21.46
CA GLY A 43 -2.71 3.94 21.34
C GLY A 43 -3.74 4.37 22.40
N GLU A 44 -3.34 4.48 23.66
CA GLU A 44 -4.17 4.99 24.74
C GLU A 44 -4.66 6.41 24.43
N PHE A 45 -3.75 7.32 24.04
CA PHE A 45 -4.11 8.69 23.69
C PHE A 45 -5.08 8.76 22.50
N LEU A 46 -4.88 7.96 21.46
CA LEU A 46 -5.78 7.92 20.31
C LEU A 46 -7.14 7.35 20.69
N THR A 47 -7.17 6.31 21.51
CA THR A 47 -8.42 5.72 22.04
C THR A 47 -9.21 6.71 22.89
N ASP A 48 -8.54 7.45 23.77
CA ASP A 48 -9.18 8.48 24.60
C ASP A 48 -9.70 9.66 23.75
N THR A 49 -9.01 9.99 22.66
CA THR A 49 -9.33 11.16 21.82
C THR A 49 -10.40 10.87 20.78
N PHE A 50 -10.40 9.67 20.20
CA PHE A 50 -11.22 9.31 19.03
C PHE A 50 -12.19 8.15 19.29
N GLY A 51 -12.13 7.54 20.48
CA GLY A 51 -12.94 6.37 20.83
C GLY A 51 -12.27 5.04 20.55
N LYS A 52 -12.92 3.95 20.96
CA LYS A 52 -12.33 2.61 20.91
C LYS A 52 -12.38 1.96 19.52
N SER A 53 -13.35 2.35 18.71
CA SER A 53 -13.67 1.68 17.44
C SER A 53 -13.85 2.68 16.29
N PRO A 54 -12.87 3.57 16.04
CA PRO A 54 -12.99 4.48 14.90
C PRO A 54 -12.80 3.72 13.59
N ASN A 55 -13.46 4.18 12.52
CA ASN A 55 -13.03 3.83 11.19
C ASN A 55 -11.60 4.36 10.98
N VAL A 56 -10.67 3.54 10.51
CA VAL A 56 -9.26 3.91 10.38
C VAL A 56 -9.05 5.10 9.45
N GLU A 57 -9.83 5.19 8.37
CA GLU A 57 -9.73 6.30 7.41
C GLU A 57 -10.20 7.61 8.04
N ASP A 58 -11.25 7.56 8.84
CA ASP A 58 -11.76 8.73 9.59
C ASP A 58 -10.77 9.14 10.67
N LEU A 59 -10.24 8.20 11.44
CA LEU A 59 -9.22 8.44 12.45
C LEU A 59 -8.01 9.19 11.86
N ILE A 60 -7.46 8.69 10.79
CA ILE A 60 -6.27 9.28 10.16
C ILE A 60 -6.59 10.65 9.56
N THR A 61 -7.74 10.79 8.91
CA THR A 61 -8.16 12.06 8.32
C THR A 61 -8.36 13.13 9.38
N GLU A 62 -9.03 12.80 10.47
CA GLU A 62 -9.26 13.74 11.59
C GLU A 62 -7.94 14.09 12.29
N LEU A 63 -7.06 13.10 12.50
CA LEU A 63 -5.73 13.34 13.06
C LEU A 63 -4.90 14.31 12.22
N GLN A 64 -4.92 14.16 10.91
CA GLN A 64 -4.26 15.06 9.96
C GLN A 64 -4.87 16.46 9.98
N SER A 65 -6.21 16.54 9.98
CA SER A 65 -6.93 17.81 10.07
C SER A 65 -6.53 18.60 11.32
N ARG A 66 -6.53 17.94 12.49
CA ARG A 66 -6.12 18.59 13.75
C ARG A 66 -4.66 19.03 13.73
N ILE A 67 -3.76 18.25 13.18
CA ILE A 67 -2.35 18.63 13.01
C ILE A 67 -2.25 19.88 12.12
N GLY A 68 -3.01 19.92 11.03
CA GLY A 68 -3.06 21.05 10.10
C GLY A 68 -3.58 22.34 10.75
N LEU A 69 -4.64 22.25 11.50
CA LEU A 69 -5.23 23.41 12.21
C LEU A 69 -4.26 24.05 13.24
N LEU A 70 -3.37 23.24 13.82
CA LEU A 70 -2.41 23.71 14.80
C LEU A 70 -1.06 24.15 14.19
N LYS A 71 -0.93 24.07 12.85
CA LYS A 71 0.36 24.28 12.14
C LYS A 71 0.97 25.65 12.42
N ASP A 72 0.17 26.69 12.34
CA ASP A 72 0.62 28.08 12.41
C ASP A 72 0.31 28.76 13.75
N SER A 73 -0.15 28.00 14.75
CA SER A 73 -0.44 28.53 16.05
C SER A 73 0.85 28.93 16.80
N PRO A 74 0.94 30.16 17.34
CA PRO A 74 2.05 30.60 18.14
C PRO A 74 2.04 30.04 19.58
N SER A 75 0.90 29.49 20.03
CA SER A 75 0.72 29.00 21.40
C SER A 75 1.67 27.83 21.72
N PRO A 76 2.36 27.85 22.86
CA PRO A 76 3.16 26.71 23.33
C PRO A 76 2.32 25.44 23.53
N GLU A 77 1.08 25.59 24.01
CA GLU A 77 0.14 24.51 24.26
C GLU A 77 -0.25 23.84 22.94
N ASP A 78 -0.58 24.63 21.91
CA ASP A 78 -0.92 24.13 20.58
C ASP A 78 0.27 23.44 19.92
N ARG A 79 1.47 23.96 20.10
CA ARG A 79 2.69 23.29 19.62
C ARG A 79 2.90 21.94 20.30
N ALA A 80 2.71 21.87 21.61
CA ALA A 80 2.82 20.61 22.34
C ALA A 80 1.74 19.60 21.88
N GLN A 81 0.51 20.07 21.68
CA GLN A 81 -0.58 19.23 21.18
C GLN A 81 -0.32 18.75 19.77
N ARG A 82 0.12 19.63 18.86
CA ARG A 82 0.51 19.26 17.49
C ARG A 82 1.62 18.21 17.49
N MET A 83 2.61 18.37 18.35
CA MET A 83 3.71 17.41 18.46
C MET A 83 3.21 16.04 18.97
N LYS A 84 2.31 16.02 19.94
CA LYS A 84 1.68 14.79 20.44
C LYS A 84 0.86 14.09 19.36
N LEU A 85 0.04 14.81 18.61
CA LEU A 85 -0.74 14.28 17.48
C LEU A 85 0.18 13.75 16.36
N GLY A 86 1.23 14.50 16.03
CA GLY A 86 2.23 14.10 15.02
C GLY A 86 2.99 12.84 15.39
N ASN A 87 3.43 12.74 16.63
CA ASN A 87 4.08 11.53 17.15
C ASN A 87 3.12 10.34 17.13
N SER A 88 1.88 10.52 17.56
CA SER A 88 0.87 9.44 17.56
C SER A 88 0.58 8.94 16.14
N ARG A 89 0.59 9.83 15.13
CA ARG A 89 0.49 9.44 13.72
C ARG A 89 1.69 8.60 13.28
N GLY A 90 2.90 8.96 13.69
CA GLY A 90 4.11 8.18 13.40
C GLY A 90 4.04 6.78 14.03
N PHE A 91 3.65 6.71 15.30
CA PHE A 91 3.52 5.42 16.00
C PHE A 91 2.36 4.57 15.49
N LEU A 92 1.31 5.17 14.95
CA LEU A 92 0.24 4.45 14.28
C LEU A 92 0.76 3.73 13.02
N GLY A 93 1.60 4.39 12.22
CA GLY A 93 2.26 3.75 11.09
C GLY A 93 3.20 2.61 11.50
N ALA A 94 3.95 2.81 12.59
CA ALA A 94 4.79 1.76 13.16
C ALA A 94 3.99 0.54 13.64
N ALA A 95 2.92 0.79 14.37
CA ALA A 95 2.05 -0.25 14.88
C ALA A 95 1.37 -1.03 13.76
N LEU A 96 0.91 -0.34 12.70
CA LEU A 96 0.34 -0.99 11.52
C LEU A 96 1.34 -1.96 10.88
N ARG A 97 2.58 -1.52 10.74
CA ARG A 97 3.66 -2.36 10.21
C ARG A 97 3.94 -3.58 11.09
N GLU A 98 4.05 -3.40 12.40
CA GLU A 98 4.29 -4.49 13.35
C GLU A 98 3.13 -5.48 13.39
N TRP A 99 1.89 -5.00 13.35
CA TRP A 99 0.72 -5.85 13.28
C TRP A 99 0.68 -6.67 12.00
N PHE A 100 0.94 -6.05 10.86
CA PHE A 100 0.99 -6.75 9.58
C PHE A 100 2.12 -7.78 9.52
N ARG A 101 3.22 -7.51 10.21
CA ARG A 101 4.33 -8.45 10.36
C ARG A 101 3.92 -9.75 11.06
N GLU A 102 3.03 -9.69 12.03
CA GLU A 102 2.51 -10.91 12.67
C GLU A 102 1.69 -11.74 11.67
N ILE A 103 0.91 -11.07 10.82
CA ILE A 103 0.08 -11.72 9.80
C ILE A 103 0.95 -12.26 8.64
N HIS A 104 2.06 -11.61 8.32
CA HIS A 104 2.97 -11.99 7.24
C HIS A 104 3.40 -13.47 7.27
N LEU A 105 3.47 -14.08 8.45
CA LEU A 105 3.86 -15.48 8.60
C LEU A 105 2.74 -16.47 8.23
N HIS A 106 1.53 -15.99 8.02
CA HIS A 106 0.41 -16.84 7.64
C HIS A 106 0.55 -17.34 6.19
N PRO A 107 0.02 -18.55 5.89
CA PRO A 107 -0.09 -19.02 4.52
C PRO A 107 -0.92 -18.07 3.66
N ALA A 108 -0.56 -17.96 2.38
CA ALA A 108 -1.26 -17.15 1.40
C ALA A 108 -1.78 -18.02 0.23
N PRO A 109 -2.77 -18.89 0.46
CA PRO A 109 -3.15 -19.94 -0.50
C PRO A 109 -3.65 -19.39 -1.83
N SER A 110 -4.43 -18.30 -1.83
CA SER A 110 -4.90 -17.70 -3.08
C SER A 110 -3.78 -17.06 -3.88
N TYR A 111 -2.84 -16.41 -3.21
CA TYR A 111 -1.66 -15.87 -3.89
C TYR A 111 -0.71 -16.96 -4.37
N ALA A 112 -0.63 -18.10 -3.68
CA ALA A 112 0.12 -19.25 -4.15
C ALA A 112 -0.42 -19.77 -5.48
N VAL A 113 -1.73 -20.02 -5.56
CA VAL A 113 -2.42 -20.45 -6.79
C VAL A 113 -2.25 -19.40 -7.89
N PHE A 114 -2.47 -18.11 -7.57
CA PHE A 114 -2.28 -17.03 -8.52
C PHE A 114 -0.86 -17.00 -9.08
N ALA A 115 0.14 -17.11 -8.22
CA ALA A 115 1.54 -17.09 -8.61
C ALA A 115 1.93 -18.31 -9.45
N GLU A 116 1.46 -19.50 -9.09
CA GLU A 116 1.82 -20.75 -9.78
C GLU A 116 1.17 -20.87 -11.16
N GLU A 117 -0.13 -20.65 -11.22
CA GLU A 117 -0.96 -21.06 -12.35
C GLU A 117 -1.47 -19.90 -13.21
N ILE A 118 -1.69 -18.71 -12.63
CA ILE A 118 -2.41 -17.63 -13.31
C ILE A 118 -1.47 -16.55 -13.83
N ALA A 119 -0.64 -15.98 -12.96
CA ALA A 119 0.27 -14.89 -13.34
C ALA A 119 1.28 -15.34 -14.39
N GLN A 120 1.48 -14.53 -15.43
CA GLN A 120 2.41 -14.82 -16.52
C GLN A 120 3.51 -13.76 -16.60
N PRO A 121 4.69 -14.13 -17.09
CA PRO A 121 5.73 -13.15 -17.41
C PRO A 121 5.19 -12.07 -18.37
N GLY A 122 5.48 -10.82 -18.05
CA GLY A 122 4.97 -9.65 -18.77
C GLY A 122 3.65 -9.08 -18.25
N ASP A 123 2.98 -9.77 -17.32
CA ASP A 123 1.84 -9.20 -16.61
C ASP A 123 2.29 -8.05 -15.68
N VAL A 124 1.39 -7.10 -15.48
CA VAL A 124 1.60 -6.00 -14.53
C VAL A 124 0.60 -6.11 -13.39
N ILE A 125 1.10 -5.96 -12.19
CA ILE A 125 0.26 -5.93 -10.98
C ILE A 125 0.29 -4.52 -10.40
N VAL A 126 -0.86 -3.89 -10.34
CA VAL A 126 -1.08 -2.64 -9.62
C VAL A 126 -1.73 -2.99 -8.29
N THR A 127 -1.14 -2.63 -7.16
CA THR A 127 -1.72 -2.97 -5.87
C THR A 127 -1.78 -1.76 -4.93
N PHE A 128 -2.86 -1.71 -4.16
CA PHE A 128 -3.09 -0.76 -3.08
C PHE A 128 -2.81 -1.38 -1.71
N ASN A 129 -2.44 -2.67 -1.68
CA ASN A 129 -2.16 -3.42 -0.46
C ASN A 129 -0.76 -3.10 0.07
N TYR A 130 -0.65 -3.10 1.39
CA TYR A 130 0.62 -2.87 2.10
C TYR A 130 1.43 -4.13 2.30
N ASP A 131 0.76 -5.30 2.35
CA ASP A 131 1.38 -6.60 2.58
C ASP A 131 2.26 -7.03 1.38
N ASP A 132 3.17 -7.97 1.64
CA ASP A 132 4.09 -8.54 0.67
C ASP A 132 3.82 -10.04 0.39
N SER A 133 2.63 -10.51 0.73
CA SER A 133 2.26 -11.92 0.54
C SER A 133 2.27 -12.34 -0.92
N LEU A 134 1.84 -11.44 -1.81
CA LEU A 134 1.90 -11.64 -3.26
C LEU A 134 3.34 -11.78 -3.76
N GLU A 135 4.23 -10.87 -3.34
CA GLU A 135 5.64 -10.87 -3.70
C GLU A 135 6.33 -12.16 -3.24
N ARG A 136 6.04 -12.59 -2.02
CA ARG A 136 6.56 -13.83 -1.46
C ARG A 136 6.20 -15.03 -2.33
N GLU A 137 4.94 -15.15 -2.73
CA GLU A 137 4.50 -16.29 -3.54
C GLU A 137 5.02 -16.20 -4.98
N LEU A 138 5.05 -15.04 -5.61
CA LEU A 138 5.66 -14.86 -6.95
C LEU A 138 7.17 -15.14 -6.94
N ARG A 139 7.87 -14.76 -5.86
CA ARG A 139 9.29 -15.06 -5.69
C ARG A 139 9.52 -16.56 -5.52
N ARG A 140 8.68 -17.24 -4.74
CA ARG A 140 8.77 -18.69 -4.54
C ARG A 140 8.74 -19.47 -5.84
N VAL A 141 7.98 -19.02 -6.82
CA VAL A 141 7.86 -19.65 -8.14
C VAL A 141 8.77 -19.03 -9.21
N GLY A 142 9.64 -18.10 -8.83
CA GLY A 142 10.60 -17.47 -9.74
C GLY A 142 9.99 -16.48 -10.75
N LYS A 143 8.76 -16.03 -10.56
CA LYS A 143 8.08 -15.07 -11.45
C LYS A 143 8.31 -13.61 -11.06
N TRP A 144 8.84 -13.35 -9.89
CA TRP A 144 9.25 -12.03 -9.41
C TRP A 144 10.46 -12.15 -8.51
N ASP A 145 11.31 -11.17 -8.57
CA ASP A 145 12.42 -10.96 -7.65
C ASP A 145 12.59 -9.47 -7.40
N ILE A 146 13.24 -9.11 -6.30
CA ILE A 146 13.46 -7.72 -5.94
C ILE A 146 14.27 -6.94 -6.97
N SER A 147 15.12 -7.62 -7.74
CA SER A 147 15.86 -7.04 -8.86
C SER A 147 14.96 -6.61 -10.02
N LEU A 148 13.77 -7.23 -10.17
CA LEU A 148 12.73 -6.78 -11.09
C LEU A 148 12.07 -5.49 -10.60
N GLY A 149 12.11 -5.26 -9.30
CA GLY A 149 11.67 -4.06 -8.64
C GLY A 149 10.14 -3.88 -8.59
N TYR A 150 9.80 -2.74 -8.04
CA TYR A 150 8.43 -2.27 -7.87
C TYR A 150 8.10 -1.10 -8.82
N GLY A 151 8.59 -1.15 -10.05
CA GLY A 151 8.48 -0.04 -10.99
C GLY A 151 9.51 1.07 -10.77
N PHE A 152 10.46 0.87 -9.88
CA PHE A 152 11.67 1.66 -9.73
C PHE A 152 12.86 0.70 -9.62
N ARG A 153 14.01 1.10 -10.17
CA ARG A 153 15.18 0.24 -10.22
C ARG A 153 15.89 0.21 -8.87
N LEU A 154 16.03 -0.99 -8.31
CA LEU A 154 16.88 -1.25 -7.14
C LEU A 154 18.29 -1.72 -7.53
N GLY A 155 18.64 -1.61 -8.81
CA GLY A 155 19.92 -2.00 -9.38
C GLY A 155 19.90 -1.95 -10.90
N ALA A 156 21.05 -2.21 -11.53
CA ALA A 156 21.25 -2.05 -12.95
C ALA A 156 20.65 -3.16 -13.85
N VAL A 157 19.84 -4.06 -13.31
CA VAL A 157 19.34 -5.22 -14.05
C VAL A 157 17.95 -4.93 -14.59
N GLU A 158 17.82 -4.80 -15.88
CA GLU A 158 16.55 -4.96 -16.60
C GLU A 158 16.25 -6.44 -16.68
N CYS A 159 15.17 -6.89 -16.05
CA CYS A 159 14.70 -8.25 -16.23
C CYS A 159 13.37 -8.20 -16.98
N PRO A 160 13.37 -8.44 -18.31
CA PRO A 160 12.17 -8.35 -19.13
C PRO A 160 11.22 -9.54 -19.00
N SER A 161 11.56 -10.55 -18.21
CA SER A 161 10.87 -11.84 -18.19
C SER A 161 10.02 -12.12 -16.97
N GLY A 162 9.83 -11.14 -16.07
CA GLY A 162 9.07 -11.31 -14.84
C GLY A 162 7.75 -10.55 -14.83
N VAL A 163 7.06 -10.61 -13.68
CA VAL A 163 5.88 -9.82 -13.36
C VAL A 163 6.33 -8.49 -12.77
N LEU A 164 5.77 -7.37 -13.24
CA LEU A 164 6.02 -6.06 -12.64
C LEU A 164 5.00 -5.76 -11.56
N ILE A 165 5.44 -5.37 -10.36
CA ILE A 165 4.54 -4.99 -9.26
C ILE A 165 4.65 -3.49 -8.99
N LEU A 166 3.52 -2.78 -8.99
CA LEU A 166 3.40 -1.35 -8.72
C LEU A 166 2.55 -1.13 -7.47
N LYS A 167 3.19 -0.81 -6.34
CA LYS A 167 2.51 -0.58 -5.04
C LYS A 167 2.22 0.91 -4.86
N LEU A 168 1.02 1.33 -5.21
CA LEU A 168 0.65 2.75 -5.27
C LEU A 168 0.46 3.40 -3.90
N HIS A 169 0.32 2.62 -2.85
CA HIS A 169 0.27 3.09 -1.47
C HIS A 169 1.52 2.73 -0.65
N GLY A 170 2.56 2.24 -1.31
CA GLY A 170 3.76 1.75 -0.65
C GLY A 170 3.61 0.35 -0.08
N SER A 171 4.53 -0.03 0.79
CA SER A 171 4.59 -1.38 1.32
C SER A 171 5.15 -1.40 2.73
N MET A 172 4.68 -2.34 3.53
CA MET A 172 5.17 -2.51 4.89
C MET A 172 6.64 -2.94 4.97
N ASN A 173 7.17 -3.53 3.91
CA ASN A 173 8.58 -3.89 3.79
C ASN A 173 9.45 -2.77 3.18
N TRP A 174 8.86 -1.62 2.84
CA TRP A 174 9.59 -0.47 2.34
C TRP A 174 9.99 0.46 3.49
N LEU A 175 11.23 0.91 3.46
CA LEU A 175 11.76 1.85 4.42
C LEU A 175 12.41 3.03 3.71
N VAL A 176 12.25 4.19 4.31
CA VAL A 176 12.90 5.43 3.87
C VAL A 176 13.90 5.83 4.93
N SER A 177 15.14 6.00 4.53
CA SER A 177 16.18 6.50 5.43
C SER A 177 16.10 8.02 5.53
N VAL A 178 16.10 8.53 6.77
CA VAL A 178 16.25 9.96 7.04
C VAL A 178 17.70 10.20 7.44
N LEU A 179 18.47 10.88 6.63
CA LEU A 179 19.78 11.37 7.04
C LEU A 179 19.57 12.60 7.93
N GLY A 180 19.88 12.43 9.21
CA GLY A 180 19.77 13.49 10.18
C GLY A 180 20.72 14.62 9.87
N GLY A 181 20.15 15.79 9.58
CA GLY A 181 20.80 17.07 9.71
C GLY A 181 20.05 17.88 10.76
N ALA A 182 20.75 18.67 11.55
CA ALA A 182 20.23 19.42 12.69
C ALA A 182 19.18 20.50 12.36
N THR A 183 18.64 20.53 11.14
CA THR A 183 17.75 21.58 10.66
C THR A 183 16.57 21.02 9.87
N GLY A 184 15.73 20.21 10.51
CA GLY A 184 14.43 19.84 9.95
C GLY A 184 14.55 18.78 8.85
N GLY A 185 14.08 17.60 9.14
CA GLY A 185 14.14 16.39 8.38
C GLY A 185 14.00 16.49 6.87
N ALA A 186 15.11 16.52 6.19
CA ALA A 186 15.12 16.15 4.80
C ALA A 186 15.06 14.63 4.71
N LEU A 187 14.07 14.10 4.04
CA LEU A 187 14.08 12.73 3.60
C LEU A 187 15.24 12.60 2.64
N ILE A 188 16.27 11.92 3.05
CA ILE A 188 17.37 11.66 2.16
C ILE A 188 17.28 10.22 1.74
N VAL A 189 16.98 10.12 0.56
CA VAL A 189 17.22 9.06 -0.35
C VAL A 189 18.69 8.70 -0.33
N ASN A 190 19.01 7.45 -0.15
CA ASN A 190 20.39 6.97 -0.10
C ASN A 190 21.14 7.38 -1.38
N PRO A 191 22.16 8.23 -1.29
CA PRO A 191 22.88 8.72 -2.46
C PRO A 191 23.70 7.64 -3.19
N ALA A 192 23.86 6.48 -2.59
CA ALA A 192 24.59 5.37 -3.19
C ALA A 192 23.78 4.62 -4.26
N SER A 193 22.51 4.91 -4.42
CA SER A 193 21.75 4.32 -5.51
C SER A 193 21.92 5.12 -6.77
N SER A 194 22.27 4.45 -7.82
CA SER A 194 22.32 4.97 -9.19
C SER A 194 20.95 5.32 -9.77
N LEU A 195 19.94 5.51 -8.94
CA LEU A 195 18.54 5.63 -9.31
C LEU A 195 18.07 7.05 -9.58
N GLY A 196 18.98 8.00 -9.68
CA GLY A 196 18.63 9.38 -9.94
C GLY A 196 17.85 10.00 -8.78
N ASN A 197 16.85 10.81 -9.07
CA ASN A 197 16.12 11.61 -8.09
C ASN A 197 14.98 10.85 -7.39
N HIS A 198 15.04 9.51 -7.27
CA HIS A 198 14.00 8.73 -6.60
C HIS A 198 14.36 8.47 -5.14
N PRO A 199 13.39 8.51 -4.22
CA PRO A 199 13.61 8.11 -2.84
C PRO A 199 14.16 6.69 -2.82
N VAL A 200 15.26 6.49 -2.11
CA VAL A 200 15.88 5.20 -2.03
C VAL A 200 15.23 4.41 -0.97
N ILE A 201 14.60 3.40 -1.39
CA ILE A 201 14.22 2.30 -0.55
C ILE A 201 15.47 1.48 -0.34
N HIS A 202 15.88 1.35 0.90
CA HIS A 202 17.12 0.67 1.22
C HIS A 202 17.03 -0.77 0.77
N ARG A 203 17.95 -1.23 -0.08
CA ARG A 203 17.89 -2.57 -0.68
C ARG A 203 17.86 -3.69 0.36
N ALA A 204 18.61 -3.53 1.44
CA ALA A 204 18.62 -4.49 2.54
C ALA A 204 17.24 -4.62 3.20
N ASP A 205 16.49 -3.55 3.26
CA ASP A 205 15.17 -3.51 3.88
C ASP A 205 14.14 -4.25 3.07
N LEU A 206 14.32 -4.21 1.76
CA LEU A 206 13.46 -4.95 0.86
C LEU A 206 13.79 -6.43 0.84
N GLU A 207 15.07 -6.75 0.95
CA GLU A 207 15.53 -8.12 0.86
C GLU A 207 15.03 -9.01 1.97
N PHE A 208 14.80 -8.60 2.97
CA PHE A 208 14.35 -9.20 4.07
C PHE A 208 13.50 -9.29 4.61
N LEU A 209 13.04 -8.60 4.22
CA LEU A 209 12.43 -8.89 4.71
C LEU A 209 12.80 -8.94 5.87
N GLY A 210 13.48 -8.35 6.12
CA GLY A 210 14.16 -7.90 7.22
C GLY A 210 13.32 -7.49 8.38
N TYR A 211 12.16 -8.05 8.51
CA TYR A 211 11.33 -7.88 9.67
C TYR A 211 12.05 -8.18 10.99
N ARG A 212 13.14 -8.94 10.95
CA ARG A 212 13.91 -9.27 12.15
C ARG A 212 14.74 -8.12 12.68
N ASP A 213 15.19 -7.23 11.81
CA ASP A 213 16.17 -6.20 12.18
C ASP A 213 15.53 -4.90 12.65
N PHE A 214 14.24 -4.71 12.36
CA PHE A 214 13.51 -3.49 12.71
C PHE A 214 12.76 -3.54 14.05
N SER A 215 12.67 -4.70 14.68
CA SER A 215 12.04 -4.84 15.99
C SER A 215 12.77 -4.10 17.13
N GLY A 216 13.98 -3.64 16.89
CA GLY A 216 14.78 -2.88 17.84
C GLY A 216 15.11 -1.45 17.43
N HIS A 217 14.72 -1.03 16.25
CA HIS A 217 14.95 0.33 15.80
C HIS A 217 13.79 1.22 16.24
N THR A 218 14.00 1.89 17.35
CA THR A 218 13.11 2.96 17.77
C THR A 218 13.22 4.11 16.76
N TYR A 219 12.10 4.74 16.45
CA TYR A 219 12.01 5.93 15.60
C TYR A 219 12.87 7.10 16.06
N GLN A 220 13.52 6.99 17.22
CA GLN A 220 14.36 7.99 17.85
C GLN A 220 15.81 7.99 17.38
N SER A 221 16.27 6.99 16.66
CA SER A 221 17.68 6.81 16.35
C SER A 221 18.15 7.33 14.98
N GLY A 222 17.39 8.22 14.34
CA GLY A 222 17.73 8.70 13.00
C GLY A 222 17.69 7.59 11.95
N GLY A 223 16.84 6.57 12.19
CA GLY A 223 16.76 5.35 11.41
C GLY A 223 15.87 5.47 10.19
N ALA A 224 15.46 4.33 9.70
CA ALA A 224 14.55 4.18 8.59
C ALA A 224 13.09 4.27 9.04
N PHE A 225 12.26 4.90 8.23
CA PHE A 225 10.82 5.02 8.47
C PHE A 225 10.04 4.14 7.48
N PRO A 226 8.90 3.57 7.88
CA PRO A 226 8.04 2.88 6.94
C PRO A 226 7.61 3.78 5.79
N CYS A 227 7.74 3.28 4.56
CA CYS A 227 7.37 3.99 3.35
C CYS A 227 6.06 3.44 2.80
N PHE A 228 4.97 3.90 3.39
CA PHE A 228 3.62 3.65 2.88
C PHE A 228 2.67 4.78 3.28
N ILE A 229 1.61 4.92 2.51
CA ILE A 229 0.58 5.94 2.72
C ILE A 229 -0.46 5.37 3.66
N LEU A 230 -0.61 5.98 4.84
CA LEU A 230 -1.64 5.56 5.78
C LEU A 230 -3.04 5.66 5.16
N PRO A 231 -3.96 4.74 5.50
CA PRO A 231 -5.30 4.71 4.93
C PRO A 231 -6.16 5.87 5.44
N GLY A 232 -5.99 7.06 4.88
CA GLY A 232 -6.82 8.24 5.12
C GLY A 232 -7.71 8.55 3.93
N ARG A 233 -8.82 9.29 4.15
CA ARG A 233 -9.71 9.72 3.06
C ARG A 233 -9.04 10.75 2.15
N THR A 234 -8.20 11.62 2.72
CA THR A 234 -7.41 12.62 1.99
C THR A 234 -5.97 12.14 1.88
N LYS A 235 -5.68 11.40 0.81
CA LYS A 235 -4.33 10.86 0.57
C LYS A 235 -3.37 11.89 -0.01
N GLU A 236 -3.87 13.00 -0.53
CA GLU A 236 -3.08 14.10 -1.10
C GLU A 236 -2.05 14.66 -0.13
N PHE A 237 -2.37 14.65 1.17
CA PHE A 237 -1.43 15.08 2.21
C PHE A 237 -0.10 14.29 2.20
N PHE A 238 -0.13 13.03 1.78
CA PHE A 238 1.06 12.18 1.72
C PHE A 238 1.89 12.42 0.47
N TYR A 239 1.28 13.01 -0.56
CA TYR A 239 1.97 13.45 -1.76
C TYR A 239 2.49 14.89 -1.64
N ASP A 240 2.17 15.55 -0.52
CA ASP A 240 2.61 16.91 -0.26
C ASP A 240 4.11 16.97 -0.03
N THR A 241 4.68 18.04 -0.50
CA THR A 241 6.10 18.42 -0.52
C THR A 241 6.74 18.58 0.87
N SER A 242 6.00 18.35 1.96
CA SER A 242 6.54 18.42 3.32
C SER A 242 7.71 17.45 3.57
N PHE A 243 7.85 16.42 2.72
CA PHE A 243 8.99 15.50 2.69
C PHE A 243 9.95 15.76 1.51
N GLY A 244 9.74 16.85 0.75
CA GLY A 244 10.55 17.23 -0.40
C GLY A 244 9.96 16.81 -1.76
N HIS A 245 10.34 17.54 -2.80
CA HIS A 245 9.91 17.29 -4.17
C HIS A 245 10.27 15.88 -4.67
N GLU A 246 11.35 15.31 -4.19
CA GLU A 246 11.82 13.97 -4.56
C GLU A 246 10.87 12.87 -4.12
N TYR A 247 10.26 13.01 -2.95
CA TYR A 247 9.29 12.05 -2.45
C TYR A 247 7.99 12.10 -3.25
N ALA A 248 7.51 13.28 -3.57
CA ALA A 248 6.34 13.44 -4.45
C ALA A 248 6.59 12.87 -5.85
N SER A 249 7.77 13.13 -6.43
CA SER A 249 8.14 12.62 -7.76
C SER A 249 8.22 11.09 -7.82
N PHE A 250 8.63 10.44 -6.74
CA PHE A 250 8.62 8.98 -6.63
C PHE A 250 7.20 8.41 -6.76
N TRP A 251 6.25 8.96 -6.02
CA TRP A 251 4.85 8.53 -6.12
C TRP A 251 4.27 8.80 -7.51
N ASP A 252 4.51 9.99 -8.05
CA ASP A 252 4.04 10.35 -9.39
C ASP A 252 4.61 9.43 -10.46
N HIS A 253 5.86 8.99 -10.32
CA HIS A 253 6.46 8.00 -11.20
C HIS A 253 5.72 6.66 -11.14
N LEU A 254 5.44 6.12 -9.95
CA LEU A 254 4.70 4.86 -9.79
C LEU A 254 3.28 4.96 -10.38
N TRP A 255 2.57 6.05 -10.09
CA TRP A 255 1.24 6.28 -10.63
C TRP A 255 1.25 6.44 -12.16
N SER A 256 2.27 7.07 -12.72
CA SER A 256 2.45 7.18 -14.17
C SER A 256 2.71 5.84 -14.84
N GLN A 257 3.53 4.98 -14.23
CA GLN A 257 3.73 3.62 -14.72
C GLN A 257 2.45 2.80 -14.67
N ALA A 258 1.69 2.88 -13.58
CA ALA A 258 0.38 2.21 -13.49
C ALA A 258 -0.59 2.68 -14.59
N ALA A 259 -0.63 3.99 -14.83
CA ALA A 259 -1.43 4.55 -15.91
C ALA A 259 -1.01 4.04 -17.30
N THR A 260 0.30 3.91 -17.52
CA THR A 260 0.85 3.38 -18.78
C THR A 260 0.49 1.90 -18.94
N ALA A 261 0.62 1.09 -17.90
CA ALA A 261 0.27 -0.32 -17.91
C ALA A 261 -1.22 -0.52 -18.22
N LEU A 262 -2.10 0.22 -17.53
CA LEU A 262 -3.55 0.14 -17.75
C LEU A 262 -3.97 0.60 -19.15
N LYS A 263 -3.29 1.61 -19.71
CA LYS A 263 -3.55 2.07 -21.08
C LYS A 263 -3.11 1.05 -22.13
N GLY A 264 -2.04 0.30 -21.84
CA GLY A 264 -1.42 -0.64 -22.79
C GLY A 264 -1.96 -2.06 -22.74
N CYS A 265 -2.70 -2.45 -21.71
CA CYS A 265 -3.16 -3.83 -21.56
C CYS A 265 -4.40 -4.17 -22.39
N ASP A 266 -4.55 -5.47 -22.65
CA ASP A 266 -5.74 -6.02 -23.32
C ASP A 266 -6.84 -6.40 -22.33
N LYS A 267 -6.44 -6.72 -21.08
CA LYS A 267 -7.35 -7.13 -20.00
C LYS A 267 -6.95 -6.48 -18.68
N VAL A 268 -7.93 -6.03 -17.93
CA VAL A 268 -7.80 -5.62 -16.51
C VAL A 268 -8.60 -6.59 -15.65
N VAL A 269 -7.95 -7.14 -14.62
CA VAL A 269 -8.59 -8.02 -13.62
C VAL A 269 -8.56 -7.32 -12.27
N LEU A 270 -9.70 -6.93 -11.75
CA LEU A 270 -9.84 -6.19 -10.50
C LEU A 270 -10.18 -7.16 -9.36
N CYS A 271 -9.25 -7.36 -8.42
CA CYS A 271 -9.36 -8.33 -7.34
C CYS A 271 -9.41 -7.65 -5.97
N GLY A 272 -10.55 -7.76 -5.29
CA GLY A 272 -10.70 -7.29 -3.91
C GLY A 272 -10.52 -5.79 -3.69
N TYR A 273 -10.62 -4.98 -4.73
CA TYR A 273 -10.55 -3.52 -4.65
C TYR A 273 -11.95 -2.91 -4.72
N SER A 274 -12.28 -2.05 -3.75
CA SER A 274 -13.66 -1.57 -3.60
C SER A 274 -14.03 -0.38 -4.50
N LEU A 275 -13.09 0.24 -5.20
CA LEU A 275 -13.29 1.40 -6.08
C LEU A 275 -14.16 2.49 -5.42
N LEU A 276 -13.81 2.86 -4.19
CA LEU A 276 -14.58 3.82 -3.41
C LEU A 276 -14.52 5.22 -4.03
N PRO A 277 -15.63 6.00 -4.01
CA PRO A 277 -15.65 7.37 -4.52
C PRO A 277 -14.64 8.31 -3.84
N VAL A 278 -14.32 8.08 -2.57
CA VAL A 278 -13.36 8.89 -1.81
C VAL A 278 -11.91 8.71 -2.26
N ASP A 279 -11.57 7.62 -2.95
CA ASP A 279 -10.26 7.41 -3.56
C ASP A 279 -10.27 7.89 -5.01
N GLU A 280 -10.43 9.20 -5.19
CA GLU A 280 -10.63 9.81 -6.51
C GLU A 280 -9.46 9.52 -7.45
N ARG A 281 -8.22 9.62 -6.97
CA ARG A 281 -7.02 9.37 -7.79
C ARG A 281 -7.01 7.93 -8.32
N ALA A 282 -7.29 6.96 -7.46
CA ALA A 282 -7.34 5.56 -7.87
C ALA A 282 -8.55 5.25 -8.76
N ARG A 283 -9.70 5.86 -8.46
CA ARG A 283 -10.90 5.73 -9.30
C ARG A 283 -10.65 6.26 -10.70
N ASN A 284 -10.08 7.44 -10.85
CA ASN A 284 -9.73 8.04 -12.14
C ASN A 284 -8.68 7.19 -12.87
N LEU A 285 -7.71 6.65 -12.17
CA LEU A 285 -6.74 5.72 -12.75
C LEU A 285 -7.45 4.50 -13.39
N MET A 286 -8.42 3.90 -12.71
CA MET A 286 -9.11 2.70 -13.20
C MET A 286 -10.13 3.00 -14.30
N LEU A 287 -10.86 4.10 -14.21
CA LEU A 287 -11.97 4.39 -15.13
C LEU A 287 -11.54 5.17 -16.38
N ASP A 288 -10.45 5.95 -16.30
CA ASP A 288 -10.05 6.85 -17.38
C ASP A 288 -8.83 6.36 -18.19
N LYS A 289 -7.97 5.52 -17.60
CA LYS A 289 -6.71 5.15 -18.24
C LYS A 289 -6.81 3.94 -19.17
N PRO A 290 -7.53 2.86 -18.85
CA PRO A 290 -7.70 1.77 -19.79
C PRO A 290 -8.49 2.25 -21.03
N ARG A 291 -8.20 1.65 -22.17
CA ARG A 291 -8.98 1.85 -23.40
C ARG A 291 -10.40 1.31 -23.20
N LYS A 292 -11.41 1.87 -23.84
CA LYS A 292 -12.80 1.46 -23.64
C LYS A 292 -13.11 0.05 -24.18
N GLU A 293 -12.25 -0.45 -25.04
CA GLU A 293 -12.29 -1.80 -25.61
C GLU A 293 -11.57 -2.84 -24.72
N THR A 294 -10.82 -2.37 -23.71
CA THR A 294 -10.13 -3.27 -22.76
C THR A 294 -11.15 -4.13 -22.03
N ARG A 295 -10.95 -5.43 -22.00
CA ARG A 295 -11.77 -6.35 -21.21
C ARG A 295 -11.55 -6.11 -19.72
N ILE A 296 -12.62 -5.92 -18.99
CA ILE A 296 -12.62 -5.69 -17.54
C ILE A 296 -13.25 -6.89 -16.85
N GLU A 297 -12.54 -7.52 -15.94
CA GLU A 297 -13.07 -8.57 -15.07
C GLU A 297 -13.02 -8.12 -13.62
N VAL A 298 -14.16 -8.18 -12.91
CA VAL A 298 -14.30 -7.66 -11.55
C VAL A 298 -14.57 -8.81 -10.57
N ILE A 299 -13.73 -8.91 -9.53
CA ILE A 299 -13.79 -9.90 -8.46
C ILE A 299 -13.69 -9.17 -7.11
N SER A 300 -14.79 -8.77 -6.51
CA SER A 300 -14.81 -7.96 -5.28
C SER A 300 -15.93 -8.38 -4.31
N GLY A 301 -16.26 -9.65 -4.28
CA GLY A 301 -17.30 -10.22 -3.42
C GLY A 301 -18.65 -9.53 -3.64
N ASN A 302 -19.25 -9.03 -2.57
CA ASN A 302 -20.56 -8.35 -2.63
C ASN A 302 -20.53 -7.00 -3.37
N GLN A 303 -19.36 -6.43 -3.66
CA GLN A 303 -19.21 -5.18 -4.40
C GLN A 303 -19.04 -5.41 -5.92
N THR A 304 -18.84 -6.63 -6.35
CA THR A 304 -18.52 -6.99 -7.75
C THR A 304 -19.48 -6.36 -8.75
N GLN A 305 -20.78 -6.51 -8.55
CA GLN A 305 -21.80 -6.00 -9.50
C GLN A 305 -21.84 -4.46 -9.52
N ARG A 306 -21.70 -3.80 -8.38
CA ARG A 306 -21.65 -2.34 -8.31
C ARG A 306 -20.45 -1.80 -9.10
N ILE A 307 -19.26 -2.38 -8.87
CA ILE A 307 -18.03 -1.97 -9.55
C ILE A 307 -18.13 -2.24 -11.05
N ALA A 308 -18.65 -3.38 -11.47
CA ALA A 308 -18.88 -3.68 -12.89
C ALA A 308 -19.82 -2.65 -13.54
N ASN A 309 -20.84 -2.21 -12.82
CA ASN A 309 -21.74 -1.15 -13.32
C ASN A 309 -21.04 0.21 -13.43
N ASP A 310 -20.10 0.53 -12.51
CA ASP A 310 -19.29 1.75 -12.61
C ASP A 310 -18.43 1.75 -13.88
N PHE A 311 -17.81 0.63 -14.24
CA PHE A 311 -17.07 0.49 -15.50
C PHE A 311 -17.97 0.61 -16.73
N LYS A 312 -19.14 -0.04 -16.72
CA LYS A 312 -20.12 0.09 -17.81
C LYS A 312 -20.58 1.53 -17.97
N ALA A 313 -20.88 2.23 -16.87
CA ALA A 313 -21.25 3.64 -16.88
C ALA A 313 -20.12 4.55 -17.38
N ALA A 314 -18.86 4.15 -17.18
CA ALA A 314 -17.70 4.82 -17.73
C ALA A 314 -17.44 4.51 -19.22
N GLY A 315 -18.28 3.69 -19.87
CA GLY A 315 -18.25 3.42 -21.30
C GLY A 315 -17.45 2.19 -21.75
N PHE A 316 -17.07 1.30 -20.80
CA PHE A 316 -16.44 0.03 -21.18
C PHE A 316 -17.47 -0.96 -21.75
N SER A 317 -17.15 -1.57 -22.88
CA SER A 317 -18.07 -2.45 -23.61
C SER A 317 -17.99 -3.91 -23.17
N ASP A 318 -16.81 -4.38 -22.72
CA ASP A 318 -16.57 -5.76 -22.28
C ASP A 318 -16.26 -5.79 -20.78
N VAL A 319 -17.32 -5.93 -19.96
CA VAL A 319 -17.23 -5.94 -18.50
C VAL A 319 -17.90 -7.16 -17.94
N GLU A 320 -17.11 -8.03 -17.35
CA GLU A 320 -17.51 -9.25 -16.68
C GLU A 320 -17.49 -9.09 -15.17
N ALA A 321 -18.54 -9.53 -14.51
CA ALA A 321 -18.69 -9.57 -13.06
C ALA A 321 -18.60 -11.04 -12.60
N PHE A 322 -17.54 -11.41 -11.90
CA PHE A 322 -17.38 -12.76 -11.36
C PHE A 322 -18.42 -13.03 -10.27
N GLN A 323 -19.26 -14.04 -10.49
CA GLN A 323 -20.37 -14.38 -9.58
C GLN A 323 -19.98 -15.38 -8.50
N GLY A 324 -18.77 -15.94 -8.55
CA GLY A 324 -18.32 -17.02 -7.68
C GLY A 324 -17.82 -16.59 -6.29
N GLY A 325 -17.86 -15.30 -5.95
CA GLY A 325 -17.45 -14.82 -4.63
C GLY A 325 -16.20 -13.93 -4.63
N TYR A 326 -15.18 -14.34 -3.89
CA TYR A 326 -13.97 -13.55 -3.65
C TYR A 326 -12.78 -14.03 -4.48
N PHE A 327 -11.63 -13.37 -4.32
CA PHE A 327 -10.41 -13.69 -5.04
C PHE A 327 -9.99 -15.17 -4.90
N ALA A 328 -10.15 -15.74 -3.71
CA ALA A 328 -9.86 -17.16 -3.47
C ALA A 328 -10.70 -18.10 -4.34
N ASP A 329 -11.99 -17.76 -4.52
CA ASP A 329 -12.90 -18.57 -5.35
C ASP A 329 -12.57 -18.40 -6.84
N TRP A 330 -12.20 -17.18 -7.23
CA TRP A 330 -11.75 -16.89 -8.59
C TRP A 330 -10.45 -17.62 -8.93
N CYS A 331 -9.48 -17.67 -8.02
CA CYS A 331 -8.26 -18.46 -8.21
C CYS A 331 -8.58 -19.93 -8.46
N LYS A 332 -9.45 -20.53 -7.62
CA LYS A 332 -9.87 -21.94 -7.80
C LYS A 332 -10.56 -22.17 -9.15
N ALA A 333 -11.42 -21.24 -9.59
CA ALA A 333 -12.13 -21.36 -10.87
C ALA A 333 -11.20 -21.22 -12.09
N ASN A 334 -10.04 -20.59 -11.93
CA ASN A 334 -9.05 -20.37 -12.98
C ASN A 334 -7.82 -21.30 -12.86
N GLN A 335 -7.84 -22.25 -11.92
CA GLN A 335 -6.83 -23.30 -11.87
C GLN A 335 -6.87 -24.13 -13.15
N ILE A 336 -5.71 -24.29 -13.76
CA ILE A 336 -5.57 -25.18 -14.90
C ILE A 336 -5.70 -26.60 -14.35
N SER A 337 -6.78 -27.29 -14.73
CA SER A 337 -6.96 -28.69 -14.36
C SER A 337 -5.78 -29.50 -14.90
N SER A 338 -4.86 -29.84 -14.02
CA SER A 338 -3.69 -30.68 -14.31
C SER A 338 -4.08 -32.15 -14.55
#